data_bdc89d2da218df9860bd711ee335e1ce
#
_entry.id   bdc89d2da218df9860bd711ee335e1ce
#
_cell.length_a   1.000
_cell.length_b   1.000
_cell.length_c   1.000
_cell.angle_alpha   90.00
_cell.angle_beta   90.00
_cell.angle_gamma   90.00
#
_symmetry.space_group_name_H-M   'P 1'
#
loop_
_entity.id
_entity.type
_entity.pdbx_description
1 polymer ?
#
loop_
_entity_poly.entity_id
_entity_poly.type
_entity_poly.pdbx_seq_one_letter_code
_entity_poly.pdbx_strand_id
1 'polypeptide(L)'
;MERSRVNIAVGLFVVLGIVALGYLSIKLGRVSFLGATGYVVTADFPSVGGLKPGSTVEIAGVEIGRVEAIGLADYQARVTLRINAGVKLQEDAIASIKTKGLIGEKYLRISPG
;
A
#
# COMPACT_ATOMS: atom_id res chain seq x y z
N MET A 1 -15.41 52.01 -11.45
CA MET A 1 -14.39 51.35 -12.27
C MET A 1 -13.30 50.67 -11.47
N GLU A 2 -12.84 51.24 -10.38
CA GLU A 2 -11.87 50.60 -9.53
C GLU A 2 -12.35 49.30 -8.88
N ARG A 3 -13.64 49.25 -8.52
CA ARG A 3 -14.28 48.05 -7.95
C ARG A 3 -14.28 46.87 -8.92
N SER A 4 -14.48 47.12 -10.23
CA SER A 4 -14.47 46.06 -11.22
C SER A 4 -13.08 45.43 -11.36
N ARG A 5 -12.04 46.24 -11.36
CA ARG A 5 -10.68 45.76 -11.44
C ARG A 5 -10.26 44.95 -10.22
N VAL A 6 -10.64 45.43 -9.05
CA VAL A 6 -10.37 44.72 -7.80
C VAL A 6 -11.15 43.41 -7.75
N ASN A 7 -12.40 43.40 -8.17
CA ASN A 7 -13.21 42.18 -8.17
C ASN A 7 -12.68 41.17 -9.17
N ILE A 8 -12.19 41.59 -10.33
CA ILE A 8 -11.58 40.71 -11.34
C ILE A 8 -10.29 40.18 -10.79
N ALA A 9 -9.46 41.01 -10.15
CA ALA A 9 -8.17 40.58 -9.60
C ALA A 9 -8.36 39.57 -8.45
N VAL A 10 -9.32 39.81 -7.58
CA VAL A 10 -9.64 38.89 -6.47
C VAL A 10 -10.21 37.56 -7.02
N GLY A 11 -11.11 37.65 -8.01
CA GLY A 11 -11.67 36.46 -8.64
C GLY A 11 -10.61 35.62 -9.31
N LEU A 12 -9.70 36.26 -10.03
CA LEU A 12 -8.57 35.57 -10.69
C LEU A 12 -7.67 34.91 -9.66
N PHE A 13 -7.37 35.61 -8.58
CA PHE A 13 -6.53 35.09 -7.49
C PHE A 13 -7.18 33.87 -6.85
N VAL A 14 -8.48 33.90 -6.58
CA VAL A 14 -9.23 32.78 -6.01
C VAL A 14 -9.20 31.58 -6.94
N VAL A 15 -9.43 31.80 -8.24
CA VAL A 15 -9.40 30.74 -9.24
C VAL A 15 -8.01 30.09 -9.30
N LEU A 16 -6.96 30.91 -9.32
CA LEU A 16 -5.58 30.39 -9.29
C LEU A 16 -5.30 29.59 -8.02
N GLY A 17 -5.80 30.05 -6.87
CA GLY A 17 -5.64 29.32 -5.62
C GLY A 17 -6.34 27.97 -5.63
N ILE A 18 -7.56 27.91 -6.15
CA ILE A 18 -8.31 26.65 -6.26
C ILE A 18 -7.62 25.70 -7.22
N VAL A 19 -7.16 26.18 -8.37
CA VAL A 19 -6.43 25.35 -9.33
C VAL A 19 -5.13 24.83 -8.74
N ALA A 20 -4.39 25.67 -8.03
CA ALA A 20 -3.14 25.26 -7.38
C ALA A 20 -3.38 24.20 -6.29
N LEU A 21 -4.41 24.38 -5.46
CA LEU A 21 -4.78 23.41 -4.44
C LEU A 21 -5.21 22.09 -5.05
N GLY A 22 -6.02 22.15 -6.12
CA GLY A 22 -6.43 20.95 -6.84
C GLY A 22 -5.26 20.19 -7.42
N TYR A 23 -4.32 20.91 -8.04
CA TYR A 23 -3.12 20.31 -8.60
C TYR A 23 -2.26 19.65 -7.52
N LEU A 24 -2.03 20.34 -6.42
CA LEU A 24 -1.27 19.79 -5.29
C LEU A 24 -1.96 18.56 -4.70
N SER A 25 -3.27 18.60 -4.56
CA SER A 25 -4.05 17.49 -4.02
C SER A 25 -3.89 16.24 -4.90
N ILE A 26 -3.99 16.39 -6.22
CA ILE A 26 -3.82 15.30 -7.16
C ILE A 26 -2.38 14.76 -7.12
N LYS A 27 -1.40 15.66 -7.10
CA LYS A 27 0.01 15.28 -7.08
C LYS A 27 0.38 14.55 -5.79
N LEU A 28 -0.09 15.04 -4.64
CA LEU A 28 0.14 14.36 -3.36
C LEU A 28 -0.61 13.04 -3.30
N GLY A 29 -1.83 12.98 -3.84
CA GLY A 29 -2.57 11.75 -3.94
C GLY A 29 -1.84 10.69 -4.76
N ARG A 30 -1.23 11.09 -5.88
CA ARG A 30 -0.43 10.18 -6.70
C ARG A 30 0.82 9.71 -5.96
N VAL A 31 1.49 10.61 -5.25
CA VAL A 31 2.68 10.26 -4.48
C VAL A 31 2.33 9.26 -3.38
N SER A 32 1.24 9.47 -2.64
CA SER A 32 0.83 8.52 -1.62
C SER A 32 0.31 7.21 -2.22
N PHE A 33 -0.27 7.24 -3.43
CA PHE A 33 -0.73 6.03 -4.11
C PHE A 33 0.39 5.27 -4.82
N LEU A 34 1.32 5.96 -5.45
CA LEU A 34 2.35 5.35 -6.29
C LEU A 34 3.71 5.32 -5.63
N GLY A 35 4.04 6.30 -4.78
CA GLY A 35 5.34 6.40 -4.13
C GLY A 35 5.53 5.47 -2.95
N ALA A 36 4.47 5.15 -2.23
CA ALA A 36 4.49 4.22 -1.11
C ALA A 36 4.17 2.80 -1.54
N THR A 37 3.88 2.59 -2.81
CA THR A 37 3.36 1.31 -3.28
C THR A 37 4.33 0.62 -4.21
N GLY A 38 4.67 -0.58 -3.92
CA GLY A 38 5.24 -1.45 -4.90
C GLY A 38 4.15 -2.07 -5.76
N TYR A 39 3.99 -3.36 -5.66
CA TYR A 39 2.99 -4.11 -6.40
C TYR A 39 2.22 -5.02 -5.45
N VAL A 40 1.07 -5.50 -5.92
CA VAL A 40 0.20 -6.37 -5.15
C VAL A 40 0.42 -7.81 -5.61
N VAL A 41 0.60 -8.71 -4.65
CA VAL A 41 0.73 -10.14 -4.88
C VAL A 41 -0.35 -10.84 -4.08
N THR A 42 -0.95 -11.86 -4.66
CA THR A 42 -1.97 -12.68 -3.98
C THR A 42 -1.42 -14.06 -3.72
N ALA A 43 -1.62 -14.56 -2.51
CA ALA A 43 -1.20 -15.90 -2.12
C ALA A 43 -2.36 -16.61 -1.43
N ASP A 44 -2.54 -17.90 -1.74
CA ASP A 44 -3.58 -18.72 -1.13
C ASP A 44 -2.96 -19.68 -0.12
N PHE A 45 -3.59 -19.75 1.06
CA PHE A 45 -3.16 -20.62 2.13
C PHE A 45 -4.35 -21.47 2.61
N PRO A 46 -4.10 -22.70 3.05
CA PRO A 46 -5.17 -23.49 3.67
C PRO A 46 -5.70 -22.86 4.96
N SER A 47 -4.84 -22.14 5.69
CA SER A 47 -5.21 -21.43 6.90
C SER A 47 -4.21 -20.31 7.14
N VAL A 48 -4.69 -19.17 7.65
CA VAL A 48 -3.81 -18.06 8.02
C VAL A 48 -3.57 -17.96 9.52
N GLY A 49 -4.28 -18.71 10.33
CA GLY A 49 -3.98 -18.94 11.75
C GLY A 49 -3.57 -17.73 12.58
N GLY A 50 -4.28 -16.62 12.52
CA GLY A 50 -3.95 -15.42 13.29
C GLY A 50 -3.22 -14.33 12.52
N LEU A 51 -2.93 -14.53 11.24
CA LEU A 51 -2.40 -13.48 10.38
C LEU A 51 -3.48 -12.41 10.20
N LYS A 52 -3.09 -11.15 10.26
CA LYS A 52 -4.02 -10.01 10.18
C LYS A 52 -3.58 -9.02 9.10
N PRO A 53 -4.50 -8.22 8.55
CA PRO A 53 -4.10 -7.08 7.73
C PRO A 53 -3.15 -6.17 8.51
N GLY A 54 -2.10 -5.71 7.86
CA GLY A 54 -1.04 -4.94 8.49
C GLY A 54 0.13 -5.77 8.98
N SER A 55 0.03 -7.10 8.96
CA SER A 55 1.16 -7.98 9.28
C SER A 55 2.30 -7.77 8.30
N THR A 56 3.53 -7.91 8.78
CA THR A 56 4.71 -7.69 7.93
C THR A 56 4.97 -8.88 7.01
N VAL A 57 5.54 -8.59 5.85
CA VAL A 57 6.05 -9.58 4.90
C VAL A 57 7.55 -9.43 4.85
N GLU A 58 8.30 -10.52 5.07
CA GLU A 58 9.75 -10.49 5.17
C GLU A 58 10.39 -11.52 4.25
N ILE A 59 11.57 -11.18 3.73
CA ILE A 59 12.49 -12.12 3.07
C ILE A 59 13.82 -12.05 3.79
N ALA A 60 14.32 -13.19 4.23
CA ALA A 60 15.61 -13.29 4.91
C ALA A 60 15.71 -12.37 6.14
N GLY A 61 14.58 -12.10 6.81
CA GLY A 61 14.52 -11.22 7.96
C GLY A 61 14.35 -9.75 7.64
N VAL A 62 14.26 -9.40 6.36
CA VAL A 62 14.09 -8.00 5.93
C VAL A 62 12.65 -7.75 5.54
N GLU A 63 12.04 -6.71 6.10
CA GLU A 63 10.67 -6.33 5.78
C GLU A 63 10.60 -5.80 4.35
N ILE A 64 9.79 -6.44 3.51
CA ILE A 64 9.65 -6.08 2.10
C ILE A 64 8.24 -5.63 1.74
N GLY A 65 7.30 -5.73 2.68
CA GLY A 65 5.93 -5.35 2.43
C GLY A 65 5.04 -5.66 3.61
N ARG A 66 3.73 -5.56 3.38
CA ARG A 66 2.73 -5.82 4.41
C ARG A 66 1.52 -6.51 3.81
N VAL A 67 0.79 -7.21 4.67
CA VAL A 67 -0.49 -7.80 4.31
C VAL A 67 -1.51 -6.68 4.18
N GLU A 68 -2.14 -6.57 3.02
CA GLU A 68 -3.14 -5.54 2.74
C GLU A 68 -4.54 -6.01 3.11
N ALA A 69 -4.88 -7.24 2.74
CA ALA A 69 -6.20 -7.79 3.00
C ALA A 69 -6.14 -9.32 3.08
N ILE A 70 -7.09 -9.90 3.79
CA ILE A 70 -7.25 -11.34 3.90
C ILE A 70 -8.72 -11.67 3.62
N GLY A 71 -8.95 -12.58 2.69
CA GLY A 71 -10.27 -13.02 2.33
C GLY A 71 -10.36 -14.53 2.22
N LEU A 72 -11.55 -15.04 1.98
CA LEU A 72 -11.80 -16.45 1.76
C LEU A 72 -12.16 -16.66 0.29
N ALA A 73 -11.49 -17.59 -0.38
CA ALA A 73 -11.77 -17.95 -1.76
C ALA A 73 -11.55 -19.44 -1.94
N ASP A 74 -12.55 -20.15 -2.45
CA ASP A 74 -12.51 -21.60 -2.70
C ASP A 74 -12.05 -22.40 -1.46
N TYR A 75 -12.57 -22.02 -0.28
CA TYR A 75 -12.22 -22.64 1.01
C TYR A 75 -10.76 -22.46 1.42
N GLN A 76 -10.06 -21.54 0.78
CA GLN A 76 -8.70 -21.19 1.15
C GLN A 76 -8.63 -19.71 1.54
N ALA A 77 -7.70 -19.38 2.42
CA ALA A 77 -7.45 -18.01 2.79
C ALA A 77 -6.66 -17.34 1.68
N ARG A 78 -7.23 -16.31 1.07
CA ARG A 78 -6.56 -15.52 0.04
C ARG A 78 -5.99 -14.27 0.66
N VAL A 79 -4.68 -14.17 0.67
CA VAL A 79 -3.96 -13.06 1.29
C VAL A 79 -3.45 -12.13 0.19
N THR A 80 -3.83 -10.87 0.28
CA THR A 80 -3.33 -9.84 -0.63
C THR A 80 -2.17 -9.13 0.04
N LEU A 81 -1.02 -9.17 -0.60
CA LEU A 81 0.22 -8.61 -0.09
C LEU A 81 0.61 -7.39 -0.91
N ARG A 82 1.04 -6.35 -0.23
CA ARG A 82 1.63 -5.19 -0.89
C ARG A 82 3.13 -5.25 -0.69
N ILE A 83 3.87 -5.40 -1.77
CA ILE A 83 5.33 -5.56 -1.77
C ILE A 83 5.96 -4.24 -2.19
N ASN A 84 7.02 -3.84 -1.51
CA ASN A 84 7.72 -2.59 -1.81
C ASN A 84 8.29 -2.58 -3.23
N ALA A 85 8.31 -1.41 -3.84
CA ALA A 85 8.90 -1.23 -5.16
C ALA A 85 10.38 -1.62 -5.13
N GLY A 86 10.84 -2.24 -6.20
CA GLY A 86 12.24 -2.69 -6.30
C GLY A 86 12.50 -4.09 -5.78
N VAL A 87 11.56 -4.67 -5.04
CA VAL A 87 11.68 -6.07 -4.61
C VAL A 87 11.06 -6.95 -5.69
N LYS A 88 11.83 -7.90 -6.20
CA LYS A 88 11.35 -8.87 -7.19
C LYS A 88 11.13 -10.20 -6.51
N LEU A 89 9.93 -10.75 -6.66
CA LEU A 89 9.62 -12.09 -6.19
C LEU A 89 9.77 -13.08 -7.34
N GLN A 90 10.39 -14.20 -7.06
CA GLN A 90 10.52 -15.27 -8.04
C GLN A 90 9.22 -16.07 -8.10
N GLU A 91 8.92 -16.66 -9.27
CA GLU A 91 7.68 -17.43 -9.45
C GLU A 91 7.61 -18.65 -8.53
N ASP A 92 8.74 -19.23 -8.19
CA ASP A 92 8.83 -20.38 -7.32
C ASP A 92 9.10 -20.02 -5.85
N ALA A 93 8.92 -18.76 -5.49
CA ALA A 93 9.03 -18.32 -4.10
C ALA A 93 7.93 -18.97 -3.25
N ILE A 94 8.30 -19.37 -2.04
CA ILE A 94 7.38 -20.02 -1.10
C ILE A 94 7.06 -19.05 0.02
N ALA A 95 5.76 -18.83 0.25
CA ALA A 95 5.30 -18.02 1.36
C ALA A 95 4.89 -18.90 2.53
N SER A 96 5.33 -18.55 3.73
CA SER A 96 5.01 -19.28 4.95
C SER A 96 4.60 -18.30 6.05
N ILE A 97 3.67 -18.73 6.90
CA ILE A 97 3.24 -17.93 8.06
C ILE A 97 4.03 -18.40 9.26
N LYS A 98 4.73 -17.47 9.90
CA LYS A 98 5.57 -17.73 11.07
C LYS A 98 5.12 -16.89 12.25
N THR A 99 5.54 -17.27 13.44
CA THR A 99 5.28 -16.54 14.67
C THR A 99 6.51 -15.74 15.06
N LYS A 100 6.31 -14.47 15.37
CA LYS A 100 7.39 -13.54 15.70
C LYS A 100 7.29 -13.15 17.18
N GLY A 101 8.37 -13.36 17.89
CA GLY A 101 8.52 -12.90 19.27
C GLY A 101 7.69 -13.66 20.29
N LEU A 102 7.78 -13.20 21.54
CA LEU A 102 7.10 -13.79 22.68
C LEU A 102 5.59 -13.45 22.71
N ILE A 103 5.20 -12.40 22.02
CA ILE A 103 3.82 -11.95 21.95
C ILE A 103 3.00 -12.83 21.00
N GLY A 104 3.66 -13.60 20.14
CA GLY A 104 2.98 -14.51 19.23
C GLY A 104 2.41 -13.86 17.99
N GLU A 105 2.93 -12.69 17.60
CA GLU A 105 2.50 -12.03 16.37
C GLU A 105 2.85 -12.88 15.16
N LYS A 106 1.90 -12.98 14.25
CA LYS A 106 2.12 -13.69 12.98
C LYS A 106 2.68 -12.75 11.92
N TYR A 107 3.58 -13.28 11.13
CA TYR A 107 4.08 -12.55 9.97
C TYR A 107 4.24 -13.52 8.81
N LEU A 108 4.36 -12.97 7.62
CA LEU A 108 4.50 -13.77 6.41
C LEU A 108 5.95 -13.75 5.98
N ARG A 109 6.51 -14.94 5.83
CA ARG A 109 7.90 -15.10 5.38
C ARG A 109 7.91 -15.66 3.98
N ILE A 110 8.64 -15.00 3.09
CA ILE A 110 8.82 -15.47 1.72
C ILE A 110 10.23 -16.03 1.59
N SER A 111 10.30 -17.24 1.13
CA SER A 111 11.56 -17.90 0.82
C SER A 111 11.76 -17.88 -0.69
N PRO A 112 12.90 -17.34 -1.21
CA PRO A 112 13.17 -17.40 -2.65
C PRO A 112 13.33 -18.85 -3.08
N GLY A 113 12.79 -19.15 -4.24
CA GLY A 113 12.87 -20.49 -4.80
C GLY A 113 14.24 -20.88 -5.28
#